data_82e9ba53f78b39bff365b35d756ac40e
#
_entry.id   82e9ba53f78b39bff365b35d756ac40e
#
_cell.length_a   1.000
_cell.length_b   1.000
_cell.length_c   1.000
_cell.angle_alpha   90.00
_cell.angle_beta   90.00
_cell.angle_gamma   90.00
#
_symmetry.space_group_name_H-M   'P 1'
#
loop_
_entity.id
_entity.type
_entity.pdbx_description
1 polymer ?
#
loop_
_entity_poly.entity_id
_entity_poly.type
_entity_poly.pdbx_seq_one_letter_code
_entity_poly.pdbx_strand_id
1 'polypeptide(L)'
;MNISQKPAFALQENVSQNVVFVDGITRCGKSLFSNVLPTLQNAEQLQFLVLLEHIVPALSFNMITPEYAKSSLRTLMNELAYNMLLARNSNFRPSDQTCVLKHPNAAEYFKRLTAEEGDGIILELRKNNRLFPFMTHDMMVNLEYVDLLEIDYKMIHILRHPIDMIHSWFVRGWGERFLNDPRSFTLSIQYEDKILPWYCNGVEQEWLMLNSMERCVFTVLDLIECTVQQYKKASNPERILNVIFEDFVQDTENQMKKISAFLNTEPGYATSNSLTKANCPRILDISNREKKLEEFKNGISANLFSKLESVAASYVTDVYGFRK
;
A
#
# COMPACT_ATOMS: atom_id res chain seq x y z
N MET A 1 -11.74 44.67 3.94
CA MET A 1 -11.58 43.34 4.52
C MET A 1 -10.16 43.24 5.03
N ASN A 2 -9.98 43.01 6.34
CA ASN A 2 -8.64 42.85 6.93
C ASN A 2 -8.03 41.48 6.49
N ILE A 3 -7.06 41.51 5.60
CA ILE A 3 -6.38 40.32 5.04
C ILE A 3 -5.23 39.85 5.96
N SER A 4 -5.31 40.05 7.26
CA SER A 4 -4.15 39.81 8.16
C SER A 4 -4.12 38.45 8.85
N GLN A 5 -5.15 37.62 8.75
CA GLN A 5 -5.10 36.25 9.30
C GLN A 5 -5.34 35.23 8.22
N LYS A 6 -4.34 34.33 7.99
CA LYS A 6 -4.57 33.15 7.17
C LYS A 6 -5.63 32.29 7.85
N PRO A 7 -6.59 31.70 7.10
CA PRO A 7 -7.57 30.79 7.69
C PRO A 7 -6.84 29.57 8.29
N ALA A 8 -7.31 29.13 9.45
CA ALA A 8 -6.86 27.87 10.06
C ALA A 8 -7.80 26.74 9.61
N PHE A 9 -7.21 25.61 9.20
CA PHE A 9 -7.98 24.40 8.93
C PHE A 9 -8.38 23.73 10.24
N ALA A 10 -9.65 23.32 10.34
CA ALA A 10 -10.17 22.60 11.50
C ALA A 10 -10.18 21.09 11.23
N LEU A 11 -9.89 20.31 12.26
CA LEU A 11 -10.10 18.86 12.23
C LEU A 11 -11.53 18.54 12.66
N GLN A 12 -12.25 17.85 11.78
CA GLN A 12 -13.57 17.30 12.10
C GLN A 12 -13.44 16.08 13.04
N GLU A 13 -14.57 15.67 13.65
CA GLU A 13 -14.66 14.38 14.34
C GLU A 13 -14.18 13.24 13.43
N ASN A 14 -13.42 12.30 13.98
CA ASN A 14 -13.02 11.09 13.27
C ASN A 14 -14.10 10.02 13.39
N VAL A 15 -14.85 9.78 12.33
CA VAL A 15 -15.81 8.67 12.26
C VAL A 15 -15.28 7.47 11.48
N SER A 16 -14.16 7.61 10.79
CA SER A 16 -13.45 6.53 10.08
C SER A 16 -12.40 5.89 10.99
N GLN A 17 -12.83 5.13 11.95
CA GLN A 17 -11.96 4.38 12.86
C GLN A 17 -11.60 3.00 12.26
N ASN A 18 -10.60 2.30 12.85
CA ASN A 18 -10.13 0.98 12.38
C ASN A 18 -9.71 0.95 10.90
N VAL A 19 -9.01 1.98 10.47
CA VAL A 19 -8.40 2.01 9.13
C VAL A 19 -7.26 1.01 9.07
N VAL A 20 -7.23 0.21 8.01
CA VAL A 20 -6.18 -0.78 7.77
C VAL A 20 -5.49 -0.47 6.45
N PHE A 21 -4.24 -0.05 6.49
CA PHE A 21 -3.43 0.08 5.28
C PHE A 21 -2.77 -1.25 4.94
N VAL A 22 -2.91 -1.68 3.69
CA VAL A 22 -2.15 -2.78 3.11
C VAL A 22 -1.10 -2.17 2.21
N ASP A 23 0.08 -2.02 2.76
CA ASP A 23 1.18 -1.29 2.12
C ASP A 23 2.35 -2.19 1.73
N GLY A 24 3.25 -1.64 0.98
CA GLY A 24 4.53 -2.22 0.55
C GLY A 24 4.88 -1.80 -0.86
N ILE A 25 6.13 -1.99 -1.24
CA ILE A 25 6.61 -1.65 -2.57
C ILE A 25 5.74 -2.34 -3.62
N THR A 26 5.41 -1.61 -4.66
CA THR A 26 4.58 -2.14 -5.74
C THR A 26 5.15 -3.47 -6.25
N ARG A 27 4.29 -4.47 -6.48
CA ARG A 27 4.62 -5.88 -6.82
C ARG A 27 5.13 -6.75 -5.67
N CYS A 28 5.06 -6.32 -4.43
CA CYS A 28 5.36 -7.17 -3.26
C CYS A 28 4.32 -8.28 -2.99
N GLY A 29 3.16 -8.28 -3.67
CA GLY A 29 2.13 -9.32 -3.51
C GLY A 29 0.86 -8.85 -2.82
N LYS A 30 0.67 -7.56 -2.61
CA LYS A 30 -0.53 -6.95 -1.97
C LYS A 30 -1.86 -7.40 -2.56
N SER A 31 -1.91 -7.69 -3.87
CA SER A 31 -3.13 -8.15 -4.54
C SER A 31 -3.74 -9.43 -3.94
N LEU A 32 -2.94 -10.25 -3.26
CA LEU A 32 -3.45 -11.42 -2.52
C LEU A 32 -4.36 -10.97 -1.38
N PHE A 33 -3.99 -9.90 -0.69
CA PHE A 33 -4.72 -9.38 0.46
C PHE A 33 -6.06 -8.74 0.10
N SER A 34 -6.23 -8.26 -1.15
CA SER A 34 -7.53 -7.75 -1.63
C SER A 34 -8.63 -8.81 -1.63
N ASN A 35 -8.26 -10.09 -1.73
CA ASN A 35 -9.21 -11.21 -1.70
C ASN A 35 -9.35 -11.84 -0.29
N VAL A 36 -8.38 -11.63 0.58
CA VAL A 36 -8.31 -12.29 1.89
C VAL A 36 -8.83 -11.40 3.00
N LEU A 37 -8.41 -10.13 3.09
CA LEU A 37 -8.83 -9.24 4.16
C LEU A 37 -10.34 -9.00 4.23
N PRO A 38 -11.07 -8.85 3.11
CA PRO A 38 -12.53 -8.72 3.16
C PRO A 38 -13.25 -9.95 3.70
N THR A 39 -12.54 -11.07 3.92
CA THR A 39 -13.12 -12.28 4.51
C THR A 39 -13.03 -12.33 6.03
N LEU A 40 -12.30 -11.38 6.64
CA LEU A 40 -12.27 -11.24 8.09
C LEU A 40 -13.61 -10.72 8.61
N GLN A 41 -13.91 -11.02 9.89
CA GLN A 41 -15.14 -10.54 10.49
C GLN A 41 -15.20 -9.01 10.49
N ASN A 42 -16.33 -8.46 10.08
CA ASN A 42 -16.61 -7.02 10.02
C ASN A 42 -15.66 -6.22 9.10
N ALA A 43 -14.89 -6.87 8.23
CA ALA A 43 -14.08 -6.15 7.24
C ALA A 43 -14.93 -5.74 6.04
N GLU A 44 -14.74 -4.51 5.61
CA GLU A 44 -15.30 -3.99 4.36
C GLU A 44 -14.48 -4.46 3.15
N GLN A 45 -15.04 -4.28 1.94
CA GLN A 45 -14.27 -4.54 0.72
C GLN A 45 -13.08 -3.60 0.63
N LEU A 46 -11.90 -4.16 0.39
CA LEU A 46 -10.67 -3.39 0.22
C LEU A 46 -10.80 -2.42 -0.96
N GLN A 47 -10.35 -1.18 -0.76
CA GLN A 47 -10.32 -0.14 -1.78
C GLN A 47 -8.90 0.38 -1.98
N PHE A 48 -8.64 1.07 -3.10
CA PHE A 48 -7.42 1.84 -3.31
C PHE A 48 -7.58 3.25 -2.74
N LEU A 49 -6.51 3.79 -2.16
CA LEU A 49 -6.49 5.14 -1.59
C LEU A 49 -5.41 6.00 -2.26
N VAL A 50 -5.59 6.25 -3.56
CA VAL A 50 -4.61 6.95 -4.40
C VAL A 50 -4.32 8.37 -3.90
N LEU A 51 -5.33 9.09 -3.38
CA LEU A 51 -5.10 10.47 -2.90
C LEU A 51 -4.15 10.52 -1.70
N LEU A 52 -4.16 9.52 -0.82
CA LEU A 52 -3.20 9.42 0.28
C LEU A 52 -1.77 9.28 -0.26
N GLU A 53 -1.59 8.48 -1.31
CA GLU A 53 -0.30 8.29 -2.00
C GLU A 53 0.21 9.56 -2.69
N HIS A 54 -0.64 10.55 -2.92
CA HIS A 54 -0.26 11.87 -3.46
C HIS A 54 0.00 12.88 -2.34
N ILE A 55 -0.84 12.89 -1.30
CA ILE A 55 -0.73 13.85 -0.18
C ILE A 55 0.57 13.63 0.60
N VAL A 56 0.94 12.38 0.87
CA VAL A 56 2.10 12.08 1.69
C VAL A 56 3.41 12.52 1.03
N PRO A 57 3.71 12.20 -0.25
CA PRO A 57 4.88 12.76 -0.92
C PRO A 57 4.83 14.29 -1.08
N ALA A 58 3.65 14.88 -1.36
CA ALA A 58 3.53 16.34 -1.44
C ALA A 58 3.85 17.02 -0.10
N LEU A 59 3.49 16.38 1.02
CA LEU A 59 3.86 16.83 2.36
C LEU A 59 5.37 16.69 2.60
N SER A 60 5.99 15.59 2.21
CA SER A 60 7.43 15.37 2.34
C SER A 60 8.25 16.37 1.52
N PHE A 61 7.72 16.85 0.41
CA PHE A 61 8.32 17.90 -0.41
C PHE A 61 8.01 19.33 0.07
N ASN A 62 7.30 19.48 1.20
CA ASN A 62 6.84 20.77 1.71
C ASN A 62 5.97 21.57 0.72
N MET A 63 5.29 20.89 -0.21
CA MET A 63 4.37 21.50 -1.17
C MET A 63 3.01 21.84 -0.55
N ILE A 64 2.67 21.17 0.54
CA ILE A 64 1.45 21.41 1.34
C ILE A 64 1.82 21.47 2.82
N THR A 65 0.96 22.12 3.63
CA THR A 65 1.18 22.18 5.08
C THR A 65 0.61 20.95 5.79
N PRO A 66 1.17 20.57 6.97
CA PRO A 66 0.61 19.48 7.78
C PRO A 66 -0.86 19.69 8.13
N GLU A 67 -1.29 20.92 8.42
CA GLU A 67 -2.69 21.27 8.76
C GLU A 67 -3.62 20.99 7.59
N TYR A 68 -3.21 21.38 6.37
CA TYR A 68 -3.97 21.08 5.15
C TYR A 68 -4.08 19.57 4.94
N ALA A 69 -2.96 18.85 5.02
CA ALA A 69 -2.90 17.41 4.83
C ALA A 69 -3.80 16.66 5.83
N LYS A 70 -3.71 17.01 7.13
CA LYS A 70 -4.55 16.45 8.19
C LYS A 70 -6.04 16.68 7.93
N SER A 71 -6.45 17.94 7.68
CA SER A 71 -7.84 18.29 7.46
C SER A 71 -8.41 17.61 6.22
N SER A 72 -7.67 17.63 5.11
CA SER A 72 -8.10 17.02 3.84
C SER A 72 -8.26 15.51 3.98
N LEU A 73 -7.28 14.82 4.60
CA LEU A 73 -7.37 13.38 4.79
C LEU A 73 -8.43 12.97 5.79
N ARG A 74 -8.64 13.73 6.88
CA ARG A 74 -9.74 13.50 7.81
C ARG A 74 -11.08 13.54 7.10
N THR A 75 -11.30 14.56 6.28
CA THR A 75 -12.52 14.71 5.48
C THR A 75 -12.69 13.57 4.50
N LEU A 76 -11.63 13.21 3.76
CA LEU A 76 -11.65 12.11 2.81
C LEU A 76 -11.97 10.77 3.48
N MET A 77 -11.31 10.45 4.58
CA MET A 77 -11.52 9.17 5.28
C MET A 77 -12.94 9.06 5.83
N ASN A 78 -13.47 10.15 6.41
CA ASN A 78 -14.86 10.21 6.87
C ASN A 78 -15.85 10.02 5.71
N GLU A 79 -15.60 10.71 4.58
CA GLU A 79 -16.40 10.56 3.37
C GLU A 79 -16.39 9.14 2.83
N LEU A 80 -15.20 8.53 2.72
CA LEU A 80 -15.06 7.15 2.24
C LEU A 80 -15.80 6.16 3.13
N ALA A 81 -15.67 6.27 4.45
CA ALA A 81 -16.36 5.41 5.39
C ALA A 81 -17.89 5.58 5.31
N TYR A 82 -18.37 6.84 5.26
CA TYR A 82 -19.78 7.15 5.12
C TYR A 82 -20.36 6.61 3.81
N ASN A 83 -19.68 6.87 2.69
CA ASN A 83 -20.11 6.42 1.36
C ASN A 83 -20.07 4.90 1.21
N MET A 84 -19.16 4.21 1.91
CA MET A 84 -19.08 2.76 1.89
C MET A 84 -20.34 2.11 2.51
N LEU A 85 -20.86 2.68 3.60
CA LEU A 85 -22.11 2.21 4.22
C LEU A 85 -23.36 2.51 3.38
N LEU A 86 -23.26 3.38 2.39
CA LEU A 86 -24.31 3.69 1.41
C LEU A 86 -24.08 3.02 0.04
N ALA A 87 -23.04 2.21 -0.10
CA ALA A 87 -22.59 1.64 -1.37
C ALA A 87 -22.31 2.65 -2.49
N ARG A 88 -22.10 3.95 -2.18
CA ARG A 88 -21.87 5.01 -3.16
C ARG A 88 -20.53 4.89 -3.88
N ASN A 89 -19.49 4.44 -3.19
CA ASN A 89 -18.15 4.21 -3.73
C ASN A 89 -17.87 2.72 -3.96
N SER A 90 -18.89 1.91 -4.13
CA SER A 90 -18.75 0.47 -4.36
C SER A 90 -18.42 0.16 -5.81
N ASN A 91 -17.38 -0.64 -6.01
CA ASN A 91 -16.98 -1.13 -7.33
C ASN A 91 -17.72 -2.43 -7.65
N PHE A 92 -18.57 -2.42 -8.66
CA PHE A 92 -19.31 -3.60 -9.14
C PHE A 92 -18.67 -4.27 -10.37
N ARG A 93 -17.51 -3.83 -10.84
CA ARG A 93 -16.83 -4.43 -12.00
C ARG A 93 -16.20 -5.77 -11.64
N PRO A 94 -16.67 -6.93 -12.19
CA PRO A 94 -16.27 -8.26 -11.72
C PRO A 94 -14.78 -8.58 -11.89
N SER A 95 -14.11 -7.97 -12.89
CA SER A 95 -12.69 -8.17 -13.15
C SER A 95 -11.78 -7.53 -12.09
N ASP A 96 -12.26 -6.51 -11.37
CA ASP A 96 -11.45 -5.71 -10.49
C ASP A 96 -11.23 -6.37 -9.13
N GLN A 97 -10.08 -6.11 -8.51
CA GLN A 97 -9.75 -6.63 -7.18
C GLN A 97 -10.65 -6.05 -6.08
N THR A 98 -11.11 -4.82 -6.26
CA THR A 98 -11.96 -4.10 -5.30
C THR A 98 -13.46 -4.35 -5.50
N CYS A 99 -13.82 -5.31 -6.36
CA CYS A 99 -15.21 -5.59 -6.68
C CYS A 99 -15.98 -6.15 -5.48
N VAL A 100 -17.04 -5.47 -5.07
CA VAL A 100 -17.89 -5.88 -3.93
C VAL A 100 -18.63 -7.19 -4.16
N LEU A 101 -18.78 -7.65 -5.41
CA LEU A 101 -19.36 -8.97 -5.73
C LEU A 101 -18.44 -10.13 -5.27
N LYS A 102 -17.18 -9.85 -5.00
CA LYS A 102 -16.22 -10.83 -4.46
C LYS A 102 -16.23 -10.89 -2.94
N HIS A 103 -16.88 -9.92 -2.29
CA HIS A 103 -17.00 -9.89 -0.84
C HIS A 103 -17.91 -11.03 -0.36
N PRO A 104 -17.58 -11.72 0.76
CA PRO A 104 -18.43 -12.79 1.31
C PRO A 104 -19.88 -12.36 1.55
N ASN A 105 -20.06 -11.12 1.99
CA ASN A 105 -21.37 -10.51 2.25
C ASN A 105 -21.80 -9.55 1.14
N ALA A 106 -21.59 -9.91 -0.15
CA ALA A 106 -21.97 -9.07 -1.28
C ALA A 106 -23.43 -8.57 -1.22
N ALA A 107 -24.34 -9.41 -0.69
CA ALA A 107 -25.75 -9.05 -0.51
C ALA A 107 -25.95 -7.80 0.38
N GLU A 108 -25.05 -7.54 1.33
CA GLU A 108 -25.10 -6.35 2.18
C GLU A 108 -24.92 -5.06 1.37
N TYR A 109 -24.00 -5.06 0.40
CA TYR A 109 -23.78 -3.90 -0.49
C TYR A 109 -25.00 -3.59 -1.36
N PHE A 110 -25.77 -4.61 -1.77
CA PHE A 110 -27.04 -4.38 -2.47
C PHE A 110 -28.11 -3.76 -1.57
N LYS A 111 -28.19 -4.15 -0.32
CA LYS A 111 -29.10 -3.53 0.66
C LYS A 111 -28.76 -2.05 0.89
N ARG A 112 -27.47 -1.73 0.93
CA ARG A 112 -26.99 -0.35 1.11
C ARG A 112 -27.37 0.58 -0.04
N LEU A 113 -27.67 0.08 -1.24
CA LEU A 113 -28.10 0.90 -2.37
C LEU A 113 -29.43 1.64 -2.12
N THR A 114 -30.24 1.14 -1.18
CA THR A 114 -31.52 1.73 -0.78
C THR A 114 -31.51 2.23 0.67
N ALA A 115 -30.33 2.29 1.30
CA ALA A 115 -30.19 2.81 2.65
C ALA A 115 -30.41 4.33 2.66
N GLU A 116 -31.11 4.82 3.66
CA GLU A 116 -31.27 6.24 3.90
C GLU A 116 -29.96 6.87 4.42
N GLU A 117 -29.63 8.04 3.90
CA GLU A 117 -28.49 8.82 4.38
C GLU A 117 -28.84 9.59 5.66
N GLY A 118 -27.83 10.06 6.38
CA GLY A 118 -28.00 10.92 7.55
C GLY A 118 -27.44 10.35 8.84
N ASP A 119 -28.01 10.76 9.96
CA ASP A 119 -27.46 10.46 11.29
C ASP A 119 -27.36 8.97 11.61
N GLY A 120 -28.23 8.13 11.03
CA GLY A 120 -28.19 6.68 11.20
C GLY A 120 -26.85 6.07 10.74
N ILE A 121 -26.30 6.55 9.64
CA ILE A 121 -24.99 6.12 9.13
C ILE A 121 -23.87 6.57 10.08
N ILE A 122 -23.92 7.80 10.58
CA ILE A 122 -22.93 8.31 11.54
C ILE A 122 -22.96 7.50 12.84
N LEU A 123 -24.15 7.16 13.33
CA LEU A 123 -24.31 6.31 14.53
C LEU A 123 -23.73 4.90 14.31
N GLU A 124 -23.90 4.34 13.10
CA GLU A 124 -23.31 3.05 12.77
C GLU A 124 -21.78 3.11 12.73
N LEU A 125 -21.21 4.15 12.13
CA LEU A 125 -19.75 4.36 12.10
C LEU A 125 -19.17 4.51 13.51
N ARG A 126 -19.85 5.24 14.39
CA ARG A 126 -19.43 5.43 15.80
C ARG A 126 -19.43 4.16 16.64
N LYS A 127 -20.13 3.09 16.23
CA LYS A 127 -20.01 1.77 16.89
C LYS A 127 -18.62 1.18 16.77
N ASN A 128 -17.80 1.66 15.82
CA ASN A 128 -16.40 1.31 15.64
C ASN A 128 -16.12 -0.21 15.58
N ASN A 129 -17.00 -0.95 14.94
CA ASN A 129 -16.91 -2.41 14.86
C ASN A 129 -16.56 -2.91 13.46
N ARG A 130 -16.23 -2.00 12.51
CA ARG A 130 -15.88 -2.34 11.13
C ARG A 130 -14.41 -2.05 10.85
N LEU A 131 -13.78 -2.89 10.02
CA LEU A 131 -12.47 -2.66 9.49
C LEU A 131 -12.59 -2.05 8.09
N PHE A 132 -11.85 -0.98 7.84
CA PHE A 132 -11.80 -0.27 6.56
C PHE A 132 -10.43 -0.51 5.90
N PRO A 133 -10.26 -1.58 5.09
CA PRO A 133 -8.99 -1.89 4.45
C PRO A 133 -8.79 -1.04 3.19
N PHE A 134 -7.63 -0.39 3.11
CA PHE A 134 -7.18 0.36 1.95
C PHE A 134 -5.83 -0.16 1.47
N MET A 135 -5.72 -0.42 0.18
CA MET A 135 -4.43 -0.72 -0.43
C MET A 135 -3.72 0.58 -0.77
N THR A 136 -2.47 0.66 -0.33
CA THR A 136 -1.56 1.76 -0.61
C THR A 136 -0.27 1.25 -1.23
N HIS A 137 0.52 2.16 -1.80
CA HIS A 137 1.79 1.86 -2.40
C HIS A 137 2.86 2.77 -1.81
N ASP A 138 3.97 2.14 -1.38
CA ASP A 138 5.20 2.84 -0.98
C ASP A 138 5.03 3.86 0.18
N MET A 139 3.99 3.68 1.04
CA MET A 139 3.71 4.58 2.16
C MET A 139 4.80 4.51 3.24
N MET A 140 5.38 3.31 3.45
CA MET A 140 6.47 3.11 4.40
C MET A 140 7.70 3.98 4.10
N VAL A 141 7.92 4.36 2.85
CA VAL A 141 9.02 5.25 2.44
C VAL A 141 8.92 6.64 3.08
N ASN A 142 7.70 7.05 3.43
CA ASN A 142 7.37 8.35 3.99
C ASN A 142 6.62 8.20 5.34
N LEU A 143 6.93 7.19 6.14
CA LEU A 143 6.19 6.85 7.36
C LEU A 143 6.10 8.01 8.35
N GLU A 144 7.18 8.78 8.53
CA GLU A 144 7.19 9.96 9.40
C GLU A 144 6.12 10.99 9.03
N TYR A 145 5.83 11.15 7.72
CA TYR A 145 4.77 12.04 7.24
C TYR A 145 3.39 11.42 7.38
N VAL A 146 3.27 10.10 7.29
CA VAL A 146 2.02 9.39 7.61
C VAL A 146 1.63 9.58 9.06
N ASP A 147 2.60 9.48 9.97
CA ASP A 147 2.39 9.68 11.41
C ASP A 147 1.95 11.12 11.74
N LEU A 148 2.41 12.12 10.96
CA LEU A 148 1.96 13.51 11.10
C LEU A 148 0.47 13.73 10.76
N LEU A 149 -0.17 12.82 10.02
CA LEU A 149 -1.55 12.99 9.56
C LEU A 149 -2.61 12.74 10.64
N GLU A 150 -2.22 12.21 11.80
CA GLU A 150 -3.11 11.87 12.93
C GLU A 150 -4.30 10.98 12.52
N ILE A 151 -4.03 10.06 11.59
CA ILE A 151 -4.97 8.99 11.23
C ILE A 151 -4.82 7.88 12.27
N ASP A 152 -5.94 7.35 12.75
CA ASP A 152 -5.92 6.12 13.54
C ASP A 152 -5.91 4.92 12.60
N TYR A 153 -4.73 4.31 12.41
CA TYR A 153 -4.53 3.23 11.46
C TYR A 153 -3.73 2.07 12.05
N LYS A 154 -3.91 0.91 11.44
CA LYS A 154 -2.97 -0.22 11.49
C LYS A 154 -2.45 -0.48 10.09
N MET A 155 -1.19 -0.87 9.96
CA MET A 155 -0.57 -1.15 8.65
C MET A 155 -0.12 -2.61 8.58
N ILE A 156 -0.58 -3.31 7.56
CA ILE A 156 -0.02 -4.60 7.13
C ILE A 156 0.98 -4.28 6.03
N HIS A 157 2.26 -4.30 6.39
CA HIS A 157 3.35 -3.99 5.47
C HIS A 157 3.91 -5.28 4.87
N ILE A 158 3.79 -5.41 3.54
CA ILE A 158 4.17 -6.62 2.81
C ILE A 158 5.59 -6.50 2.29
N LEU A 159 6.44 -7.42 2.70
CA LEU A 159 7.82 -7.58 2.24
C LEU A 159 7.92 -8.75 1.28
N ARG A 160 8.72 -8.60 0.24
CA ARG A 160 8.96 -9.66 -0.76
C ARG A 160 10.40 -9.61 -1.24
N HIS A 161 10.91 -10.76 -1.70
CA HIS A 161 12.26 -10.88 -2.23
C HIS A 161 12.53 -9.88 -3.37
N PRO A 162 13.61 -9.06 -3.29
CA PRO A 162 13.85 -7.95 -4.23
C PRO A 162 13.98 -8.42 -5.67
N ILE A 163 14.67 -9.53 -5.95
CA ILE A 163 14.81 -10.07 -7.30
C ILE A 163 13.45 -10.31 -7.94
N ASP A 164 12.48 -10.87 -7.22
CA ASP A 164 11.14 -11.15 -7.74
C ASP A 164 10.32 -9.88 -7.98
N MET A 165 10.46 -8.87 -7.12
CA MET A 165 9.83 -7.57 -7.31
C MET A 165 10.40 -6.84 -8.51
N ILE A 166 11.72 -6.68 -8.58
CA ILE A 166 12.42 -5.96 -9.65
C ILE A 166 12.13 -6.59 -11.00
N HIS A 167 12.25 -7.92 -11.11
CA HIS A 167 11.92 -8.61 -12.35
C HIS A 167 10.45 -8.40 -12.75
N SER A 168 9.54 -8.38 -11.77
CA SER A 168 8.13 -8.08 -12.04
C SER A 168 7.89 -6.64 -12.51
N TRP A 169 8.71 -5.67 -12.09
CA TRP A 169 8.70 -4.31 -12.62
C TRP A 169 9.20 -4.29 -14.06
N PHE A 170 10.36 -4.89 -14.29
CA PHE A 170 11.02 -4.90 -15.59
C PHE A 170 10.15 -5.51 -16.70
N VAL A 171 9.59 -6.72 -16.49
CA VAL A 171 8.74 -7.38 -17.48
C VAL A 171 7.41 -6.66 -17.76
N ARG A 172 7.05 -5.69 -16.95
CA ARG A 172 5.89 -4.81 -17.16
C ARG A 172 6.25 -3.48 -17.81
N GLY A 173 7.52 -3.28 -18.17
CA GLY A 173 8.00 -2.06 -18.78
C GLY A 173 7.98 -0.84 -17.85
N TRP A 174 8.08 -1.05 -16.51
CA TRP A 174 7.97 0.07 -15.56
C TRP A 174 9.22 0.95 -15.51
N GLY A 175 10.33 0.52 -16.06
CA GLY A 175 11.48 1.40 -16.30
C GLY A 175 11.23 2.51 -17.34
N GLU A 176 10.14 2.39 -18.13
CA GLU A 176 9.73 3.36 -19.15
C GLU A 176 8.34 3.95 -18.90
N ARG A 177 7.45 3.15 -18.27
CA ARG A 177 6.02 3.44 -18.18
C ARG A 177 5.69 4.77 -17.51
N PHE A 178 6.39 5.11 -16.43
CA PHE A 178 6.05 6.29 -15.63
C PHE A 178 6.38 7.61 -16.32
N LEU A 179 7.17 7.60 -17.39
CA LEU A 179 7.58 8.81 -18.07
C LEU A 179 6.41 9.56 -18.75
N ASN A 180 5.39 8.87 -19.24
CA ASN A 180 4.23 9.52 -19.92
C ASN A 180 2.96 8.68 -19.92
N ASP A 181 2.82 7.68 -19.06
CA ASP A 181 1.60 6.88 -19.01
C ASP A 181 0.58 7.47 -18.02
N PRO A 182 -0.53 8.09 -18.49
CA PRO A 182 -1.52 8.68 -17.60
C PRO A 182 -2.24 7.63 -16.73
N ARG A 183 -2.06 6.34 -17.02
CA ARG A 183 -2.63 5.24 -16.23
C ARG A 183 -1.74 4.83 -15.06
N SER A 184 -0.57 5.45 -14.91
CA SER A 184 0.32 5.15 -13.76
C SER A 184 -0.33 5.54 -12.43
N PHE A 185 -1.14 6.61 -12.42
CA PHE A 185 -1.76 7.22 -11.24
C PHE A 185 -0.76 7.57 -10.13
N THR A 186 0.52 7.65 -10.47
CA THR A 186 1.60 8.00 -9.56
C THR A 186 1.77 9.52 -9.55
N LEU A 187 1.97 10.10 -8.36
CA LEU A 187 2.32 11.51 -8.27
C LEU A 187 3.61 11.75 -9.07
N SER A 188 3.61 12.79 -9.88
CA SER A 188 4.72 13.09 -10.79
C SER A 188 5.32 14.45 -10.50
N ILE A 189 6.63 14.56 -10.72
CA ILE A 189 7.40 15.80 -10.64
C ILE A 189 7.84 16.22 -12.03
N GLN A 190 7.98 17.53 -12.24
CA GLN A 190 8.54 18.08 -13.46
C GLN A 190 10.04 18.24 -13.31
N TYR A 191 10.81 17.68 -14.24
CA TYR A 191 12.24 17.90 -14.37
C TYR A 191 12.57 18.29 -15.80
N GLU A 192 12.95 19.53 -16.02
CA GLU A 192 13.10 20.13 -17.35
C GLU A 192 11.82 19.94 -18.20
N ASP A 193 11.92 19.29 -19.35
CA ASP A 193 10.81 18.93 -20.25
C ASP A 193 10.21 17.53 -19.98
N LYS A 194 10.66 16.83 -18.92
CA LYS A 194 10.27 15.46 -18.59
C LYS A 194 9.36 15.40 -17.37
N ILE A 195 8.49 14.40 -17.37
CA ILE A 195 7.64 14.05 -16.25
C ILE A 195 8.20 12.78 -15.61
N LEU A 196 8.58 12.85 -14.34
CA LEU A 196 9.16 11.74 -13.59
C LEU A 196 8.25 11.38 -12.41
N PRO A 197 8.26 10.11 -11.94
CA PRO A 197 7.57 9.76 -10.72
C PRO A 197 8.23 10.44 -9.50
N TRP A 198 7.44 10.70 -8.47
CA TRP A 198 7.85 11.47 -7.28
C TRP A 198 9.13 10.94 -6.61
N TYR A 199 9.35 9.63 -6.62
CA TYR A 199 10.51 9.01 -6.00
C TYR A 199 11.83 9.24 -6.75
N CYS A 200 11.80 9.91 -7.91
CA CYS A 200 13.01 10.38 -8.60
C CYS A 200 13.50 11.72 -8.06
N ASN A 201 12.79 12.36 -7.11
CA ASN A 201 13.18 13.66 -6.58
C ASN A 201 14.58 13.61 -5.92
N GLY A 202 15.47 14.44 -6.41
CA GLY A 202 16.87 14.53 -5.97
C GLY A 202 17.84 13.60 -6.70
N VAL A 203 17.36 12.72 -7.60
CA VAL A 203 18.18 11.79 -8.40
C VAL A 203 17.79 11.80 -9.88
N GLU A 204 17.08 12.84 -10.33
CA GLU A 204 16.44 12.92 -11.65
C GLU A 204 17.42 12.68 -12.79
N GLN A 205 18.57 13.37 -12.75
CA GLN A 205 19.59 13.26 -13.79
C GLN A 205 20.21 11.86 -13.83
N GLU A 206 20.59 11.33 -12.68
CA GLU A 206 21.12 9.97 -12.56
C GLU A 206 20.13 8.94 -13.09
N TRP A 207 18.87 9.02 -12.65
CA TRP A 207 17.81 8.10 -13.05
C TRP A 207 17.54 8.13 -14.56
N LEU A 208 17.58 9.32 -15.18
CA LEU A 208 17.38 9.47 -16.63
C LEU A 208 18.51 8.86 -17.46
N MET A 209 19.74 8.80 -16.92
CA MET A 209 20.89 8.18 -17.59
C MET A 209 20.83 6.65 -17.57
N LEU A 210 20.05 6.05 -16.67
CA LEU A 210 19.90 4.60 -16.54
C LEU A 210 19.07 4.03 -17.70
N ASN A 211 19.39 2.79 -18.10
CA ASN A 211 18.51 2.02 -18.98
C ASN A 211 17.26 1.54 -18.25
N SER A 212 16.28 0.98 -18.97
CA SER A 212 15.00 0.56 -18.41
C SER A 212 15.13 -0.48 -17.27
N MET A 213 16.05 -1.43 -17.41
CA MET A 213 16.29 -2.43 -16.37
C MET A 213 16.97 -1.81 -15.16
N GLU A 214 17.97 -0.97 -15.36
CA GLU A 214 18.66 -0.25 -14.29
C GLU A 214 17.71 0.64 -13.50
N ARG A 215 16.78 1.34 -14.16
CA ARG A 215 15.74 2.14 -13.49
C ARG A 215 14.88 1.31 -12.56
N CYS A 216 14.48 0.11 -12.97
CA CYS A 216 13.73 -0.80 -12.12
C CYS A 216 14.54 -1.25 -10.90
N VAL A 217 15.82 -1.62 -11.11
CA VAL A 217 16.72 -2.05 -10.03
C VAL A 217 16.97 -0.89 -9.07
N PHE A 218 17.43 0.26 -9.59
CA PHE A 218 17.75 1.44 -8.82
C PHE A 218 16.58 1.86 -7.94
N THR A 219 15.40 2.05 -8.55
CA THR A 219 14.21 2.52 -7.83
C THR A 219 13.77 1.56 -6.73
N VAL A 220 13.69 0.25 -7.02
CA VAL A 220 13.24 -0.70 -5.99
C VAL A 220 14.24 -0.81 -4.85
N LEU A 221 15.56 -0.75 -5.13
CA LEU A 221 16.57 -0.78 -4.08
C LEU A 221 16.53 0.49 -3.22
N ASP A 222 16.32 1.65 -3.81
CA ASP A 222 16.16 2.92 -3.10
C ASP A 222 14.90 2.91 -2.20
N LEU A 223 13.76 2.48 -2.74
CA LEU A 223 12.53 2.33 -1.96
C LEU A 223 12.68 1.33 -0.78
N ILE A 224 13.43 0.24 -0.97
CA ILE A 224 13.74 -0.71 0.12
C ILE A 224 14.58 0.00 1.18
N GLU A 225 15.64 0.69 0.80
CA GLU A 225 16.53 1.39 1.72
C GLU A 225 15.77 2.43 2.54
N CYS A 226 14.97 3.28 1.88
CA CYS A 226 14.11 4.25 2.55
C CYS A 226 13.11 3.58 3.51
N THR A 227 12.45 2.50 3.07
CA THR A 227 11.53 1.72 3.90
C THR A 227 12.20 1.22 5.19
N VAL A 228 13.42 0.65 5.08
CA VAL A 228 14.18 0.16 6.22
C VAL A 228 14.56 1.29 7.17
N GLN A 229 15.00 2.42 6.63
CA GLN A 229 15.38 3.60 7.42
C GLN A 229 14.17 4.17 8.17
N GLN A 230 13.04 4.32 7.51
CA GLN A 230 11.81 4.84 8.11
C GLN A 230 11.26 3.91 9.20
N TYR A 231 11.26 2.61 8.97
CA TYR A 231 10.81 1.65 9.99
C TYR A 231 11.69 1.70 11.26
N LYS A 232 13.01 1.82 11.10
CA LYS A 232 13.93 1.94 12.25
C LYS A 232 13.68 3.18 13.09
N LYS A 233 13.12 4.23 12.48
CA LYS A 233 12.78 5.51 13.14
C LYS A 233 11.31 5.58 13.56
N ALA A 234 10.51 4.55 13.28
CA ALA A 234 9.07 4.57 13.53
C ALA A 234 8.76 4.88 15.00
N SER A 235 7.91 5.87 15.22
CA SER A 235 7.48 6.28 16.56
C SER A 235 6.47 5.30 17.18
N ASN A 236 5.72 4.59 16.35
CA ASN A 236 4.67 3.67 16.75
C ASN A 236 4.77 2.33 15.98
N PRO A 237 5.87 1.56 16.16
CA PRO A 237 6.09 0.31 15.41
C PRO A 237 5.03 -0.75 15.69
N GLU A 238 4.30 -0.66 16.81
CA GLU A 238 3.20 -1.55 17.16
C GLU A 238 1.96 -1.40 16.25
N ARG A 239 1.88 -0.30 15.50
CA ARG A 239 0.85 -0.10 14.46
C ARG A 239 1.17 -0.79 13.15
N ILE A 240 2.36 -1.41 13.03
CA ILE A 240 2.87 -2.01 11.79
C ILE A 240 3.11 -3.50 11.98
N LEU A 241 2.40 -4.32 11.23
CA LEU A 241 2.66 -5.74 11.10
C LEU A 241 3.43 -6.01 9.80
N ASN A 242 4.69 -6.39 9.91
CA ASN A 242 5.48 -6.83 8.77
C ASN A 242 5.09 -8.26 8.40
N VAL A 243 4.65 -8.46 7.15
CA VAL A 243 4.27 -9.75 6.60
C VAL A 243 5.22 -10.09 5.44
N ILE A 244 5.98 -11.14 5.61
CA ILE A 244 6.85 -11.67 4.55
C ILE A 244 5.97 -12.47 3.59
N PHE A 245 5.94 -12.06 2.32
CA PHE A 245 5.10 -12.69 1.30
C PHE A 245 5.35 -14.19 1.16
N GLU A 246 6.63 -14.58 1.19
CA GLU A 246 7.05 -15.98 1.10
C GLU A 246 6.54 -16.79 2.28
N ASP A 247 6.67 -16.27 3.51
CA ASP A 247 6.16 -16.94 4.72
C ASP A 247 4.63 -17.03 4.69
N PHE A 248 3.96 -15.95 4.22
CA PHE A 248 2.48 -15.95 4.11
C PHE A 248 1.98 -17.04 3.18
N VAL A 249 2.57 -17.20 2.00
CA VAL A 249 2.07 -18.17 1.02
C VAL A 249 2.48 -19.61 1.33
N GLN A 250 3.47 -19.84 2.20
CA GLN A 250 3.91 -21.16 2.63
C GLN A 250 3.20 -21.63 3.91
N ASP A 251 3.03 -20.74 4.87
CA ASP A 251 2.42 -20.99 6.18
C ASP A 251 1.21 -20.07 6.43
N THR A 252 0.28 -20.15 5.50
CA THR A 252 -0.86 -19.22 5.42
C THR A 252 -1.71 -19.22 6.69
N GLU A 253 -1.93 -20.38 7.32
CA GLU A 253 -2.77 -20.46 8.51
C GLU A 253 -2.19 -19.67 9.69
N ASN A 254 -0.90 -19.86 9.99
CA ASN A 254 -0.25 -19.14 11.08
C ASN A 254 -0.12 -17.64 10.78
N GLN A 255 0.13 -17.27 9.52
CA GLN A 255 0.17 -15.87 9.12
C GLN A 255 -1.20 -15.21 9.25
N MET A 256 -2.29 -15.91 8.89
CA MET A 256 -3.65 -15.40 9.09
C MET A 256 -3.99 -15.22 10.56
N LYS A 257 -3.57 -16.14 11.45
CA LYS A 257 -3.74 -15.97 12.90
C LYS A 257 -3.02 -14.70 13.40
N LYS A 258 -1.80 -14.44 12.94
CA LYS A 258 -1.05 -13.22 13.29
C LYS A 258 -1.77 -11.96 12.80
N ILE A 259 -2.25 -11.95 11.56
CA ILE A 259 -2.98 -10.82 10.98
C ILE A 259 -4.28 -10.57 11.74
N SER A 260 -5.06 -11.62 12.01
CA SER A 260 -6.33 -11.50 12.75
C SER A 260 -6.11 -10.97 14.16
N ALA A 261 -5.12 -11.49 14.90
CA ALA A 261 -4.77 -11.00 16.22
C ALA A 261 -4.32 -9.53 16.19
N PHE A 262 -3.47 -9.16 15.23
CA PHE A 262 -3.02 -7.77 15.05
C PHE A 262 -4.19 -6.82 14.77
N LEU A 263 -5.15 -7.22 13.93
CA LEU A 263 -6.32 -6.42 13.59
C LEU A 263 -7.43 -6.48 14.65
N ASN A 264 -7.27 -7.32 15.66
CA ASN A 264 -8.31 -7.61 16.67
C ASN A 264 -9.62 -8.08 16.05
N THR A 265 -9.52 -9.09 15.17
CA THR A 265 -10.65 -9.71 14.45
C THR A 265 -10.42 -11.21 14.32
N GLU A 266 -11.37 -11.91 13.71
CA GLU A 266 -11.29 -13.34 13.44
C GLU A 266 -11.49 -13.65 11.94
N PRO A 267 -10.94 -14.75 11.42
CA PRO A 267 -11.29 -15.26 10.11
C PRO A 267 -12.78 -15.54 9.99
N GLY A 268 -13.40 -15.07 8.91
CA GLY A 268 -14.79 -15.38 8.62
C GLY A 268 -14.95 -16.71 7.89
N TYR A 269 -16.20 -17.12 7.66
CA TYR A 269 -16.55 -18.41 7.04
C TYR A 269 -15.97 -18.61 5.62
N ALA A 270 -15.71 -17.52 4.91
CA ALA A 270 -15.20 -17.55 3.53
C ALA A 270 -13.66 -17.53 3.45
N THR A 271 -12.94 -17.34 4.56
CA THR A 271 -11.48 -17.16 4.56
C THR A 271 -10.77 -18.36 3.95
N SER A 272 -11.08 -19.58 4.38
CA SER A 272 -10.47 -20.80 3.86
C SER A 272 -10.68 -20.96 2.34
N ASN A 273 -11.90 -20.71 1.86
CA ASN A 273 -12.21 -20.79 0.43
C ASN A 273 -11.46 -19.70 -0.38
N SER A 274 -11.34 -18.49 0.17
CA SER A 274 -10.60 -17.40 -0.47
C SER A 274 -9.10 -17.72 -0.58
N LEU A 275 -8.51 -18.29 0.45
CA LEU A 275 -7.12 -18.75 0.46
C LEU A 275 -6.90 -19.87 -0.56
N THR A 276 -7.79 -20.84 -0.64
CA THR A 276 -7.73 -21.92 -1.66
C THR A 276 -7.78 -21.36 -3.08
N LYS A 277 -8.70 -20.42 -3.36
CA LYS A 277 -8.79 -19.74 -4.66
C LYS A 277 -7.52 -18.94 -4.99
N ALA A 278 -6.85 -18.41 -3.98
CA ALA A 278 -5.57 -17.71 -4.12
C ALA A 278 -4.37 -18.68 -4.21
N ASN A 279 -4.60 -19.99 -4.28
CA ASN A 279 -3.59 -21.02 -4.24
C ASN A 279 -2.67 -20.88 -3.02
N CYS A 280 -3.25 -20.77 -1.85
CA CYS A 280 -2.55 -20.71 -0.56
C CYS A 280 -3.11 -21.80 0.39
N PRO A 281 -2.24 -22.56 1.09
CA PRO A 281 -0.76 -22.50 0.99
C PRO A 281 -0.20 -23.07 -0.32
N ARG A 282 1.02 -22.67 -0.66
CA ARG A 282 1.77 -23.23 -1.80
C ARG A 282 3.26 -23.20 -1.57
N ILE A 283 3.96 -24.12 -2.24
CA ILE A 283 5.43 -24.09 -2.35
C ILE A 283 5.80 -23.02 -3.39
N LEU A 284 6.72 -22.14 -3.04
CA LEU A 284 7.24 -21.15 -3.98
C LEU A 284 8.36 -21.80 -4.81
N ASP A 285 8.26 -21.66 -6.11
CA ASP A 285 9.37 -21.99 -7.01
C ASP A 285 10.37 -20.83 -7.02
N ILE A 286 11.46 -21.00 -6.30
CA ILE A 286 12.57 -20.05 -6.21
C ILE A 286 13.68 -20.34 -7.24
N SER A 287 13.62 -21.46 -7.98
CA SER A 287 14.65 -21.87 -8.94
C SER A 287 14.87 -20.85 -10.05
N ASN A 288 13.85 -20.07 -10.38
CA ASN A 288 13.93 -19.01 -11.38
C ASN A 288 14.69 -17.76 -10.92
N ARG A 289 15.03 -17.61 -9.61
CA ARG A 289 15.76 -16.44 -9.12
C ARG A 289 17.18 -16.37 -9.67
N GLU A 290 17.86 -17.48 -9.82
CA GLU A 290 19.20 -17.56 -10.42
C GLU A 290 19.18 -17.06 -11.87
N LYS A 291 18.18 -17.48 -12.66
CA LYS A 291 18.02 -17.01 -14.04
C LYS A 291 17.77 -15.51 -14.12
N LYS A 292 16.90 -14.98 -13.25
CA LYS A 292 16.63 -13.54 -13.14
C LYS A 292 17.89 -12.76 -12.73
N LEU A 293 18.67 -13.32 -11.81
CA LEU A 293 19.91 -12.69 -11.36
C LEU A 293 20.94 -12.64 -12.48
N GLU A 294 21.06 -13.69 -13.29
CA GLU A 294 21.93 -13.71 -14.46
C GLU A 294 21.46 -12.71 -15.55
N GLU A 295 20.14 -12.55 -15.73
CA GLU A 295 19.58 -11.53 -16.62
C GLU A 295 19.97 -10.11 -16.14
N PHE A 296 19.85 -9.84 -14.85
CA PHE A 296 20.26 -8.55 -14.26
C PHE A 296 21.77 -8.33 -14.42
N LYS A 297 22.59 -9.34 -14.15
CA LYS A 297 24.05 -9.25 -14.28
C LYS A 297 24.49 -8.81 -15.67
N ASN A 298 23.79 -9.29 -16.70
CA ASN A 298 24.07 -8.97 -18.09
C ASN A 298 23.43 -7.64 -18.57
N GLY A 299 22.43 -7.12 -17.84
CA GLY A 299 21.63 -5.96 -18.26
C GLY A 299 21.90 -4.67 -17.52
N ILE A 300 22.66 -4.70 -16.41
CA ILE A 300 22.92 -3.53 -15.57
C ILE A 300 24.40 -3.35 -15.28
N SER A 301 24.79 -2.18 -14.80
CA SER A 301 26.17 -1.87 -14.38
C SER A 301 26.62 -2.75 -13.22
N ALA A 302 27.93 -3.08 -13.17
CA ALA A 302 28.51 -3.93 -12.13
C ALA A 302 28.30 -3.39 -10.71
N ASN A 303 28.32 -2.07 -10.53
CA ASN A 303 28.07 -1.42 -9.26
C ASN A 303 26.63 -1.63 -8.78
N LEU A 304 25.65 -1.44 -9.66
CA LEU A 304 24.23 -1.64 -9.36
C LEU A 304 23.92 -3.13 -9.12
N PHE A 305 24.58 -4.03 -9.85
CA PHE A 305 24.48 -5.46 -9.64
C PHE A 305 24.99 -5.87 -8.25
N SER A 306 26.16 -5.37 -7.83
CA SER A 306 26.72 -5.65 -6.50
C SER A 306 25.79 -5.15 -5.38
N LYS A 307 25.15 -3.95 -5.56
CA LYS A 307 24.14 -3.44 -4.61
C LYS A 307 22.93 -4.38 -4.55
N LEU A 308 22.45 -4.87 -5.70
CA LEU A 308 21.33 -5.82 -5.78
C LEU A 308 21.65 -7.13 -5.03
N GLU A 309 22.84 -7.70 -5.25
CA GLU A 309 23.27 -8.93 -4.55
C GLU A 309 23.31 -8.73 -3.03
N SER A 310 23.87 -7.62 -2.57
CA SER A 310 23.94 -7.29 -1.14
C SER A 310 22.56 -7.18 -0.51
N VAL A 311 21.63 -6.46 -1.15
CA VAL A 311 20.25 -6.30 -0.68
C VAL A 311 19.49 -7.64 -0.71
N ALA A 312 19.69 -8.46 -1.75
CA ALA A 312 19.08 -9.78 -1.82
C ALA A 312 19.60 -10.73 -0.72
N ALA A 313 20.89 -10.66 -0.42
CA ALA A 313 21.51 -11.44 0.67
C ALA A 313 20.96 -11.00 2.04
N SER A 314 20.84 -9.70 2.30
CA SER A 314 20.22 -9.17 3.53
C SER A 314 18.77 -9.62 3.68
N TYR A 315 18.01 -9.66 2.59
CA TYR A 315 16.64 -10.21 2.64
C TYR A 315 16.61 -11.68 3.06
N VAL A 316 17.48 -12.50 2.51
CA VAL A 316 17.54 -13.94 2.84
C VAL A 316 17.95 -14.17 4.29
N THR A 317 18.88 -13.34 4.81
CA THR A 317 19.43 -13.49 6.17
C THR A 317 18.40 -13.14 7.24
N ASP A 318 17.81 -11.94 7.17
CA ASP A 318 16.96 -11.40 8.22
C ASP A 318 15.81 -10.52 7.73
N VAL A 319 15.55 -10.54 6.43
CA VAL A 319 14.53 -9.69 5.81
C VAL A 319 14.78 -8.21 6.16
N TYR A 320 16.01 -7.74 5.95
CA TYR A 320 16.46 -6.36 6.23
C TYR A 320 16.39 -5.97 7.73
N GLY A 321 16.40 -6.93 8.64
CA GLY A 321 16.21 -6.70 10.07
C GLY A 321 14.74 -6.65 10.53
N PHE A 322 13.78 -6.94 9.66
CA PHE A 322 12.35 -7.03 10.02
C PHE A 322 11.97 -8.38 10.64
N ARG A 323 12.77 -9.41 10.46
CA ARG A 323 12.56 -10.73 11.07
C ARG A 323 13.07 -10.67 12.50
N LYS A 324 12.17 -10.66 13.47
CA LYS A 324 12.47 -10.78 14.90
C LYS A 324 12.27 -12.21 15.36
#